data_48fbc44e36bc1fee3002179c9ec0c08f
#
_entry.id   48fbc44e36bc1fee3002179c9ec0c08f
#
_cell.length_a   1.000
_cell.length_b   1.000
_cell.length_c   1.000
_cell.angle_alpha   90.00
_cell.angle_beta   90.00
_cell.angle_gamma   90.00
#
_symmetry.space_group_name_H-M   'P 1'
#
loop_
_entity.id
_entity.type
_entity.pdbx_description
1 polymer ?
#
loop_
_entity_poly.entity_id
_entity_poly.type
_entity_poly.pdbx_seq_one_letter_code
_entity_poly.pdbx_strand_id
1 'polypeptide(L)'
;MSEVIISARDAQKISQISSQFPHALLVIADYGLDGLGVAQMLAKNSDTFHLKPLPEKQTISVDQIRELISTLRTYAINRRVIIIDEADSMTEPSQNAFLKALEEPNKNTNFILVAKNPKLMLDTIRSRCQTLTLHKTTSAQDKKLLEKYNLDPASSQQILF
;
A
#
# COMPACT_ATOMS: atom_id res chain seq x y z
N MET A 1 18.50 -1.67 -3.20
CA MET A 1 17.07 -1.42 -3.45
C MET A 1 16.55 -2.61 -4.22
N SER A 2 15.54 -3.28 -3.72
CA SER A 2 14.90 -4.37 -4.45
C SER A 2 14.13 -3.79 -5.64
N GLU A 3 14.33 -4.37 -6.81
CA GLU A 3 13.55 -4.03 -8.01
C GLU A 3 12.09 -4.41 -7.76
N VAL A 4 11.19 -3.45 -7.91
CA VAL A 4 9.74 -3.69 -7.83
C VAL A 4 9.28 -4.14 -9.21
N ILE A 5 9.07 -5.44 -9.37
CA ILE A 5 8.54 -6.00 -10.62
C ILE A 5 7.04 -5.87 -10.61
N ILE A 6 6.50 -5.02 -11.49
CA ILE A 6 5.05 -4.81 -11.67
C ILE A 6 4.64 -5.10 -13.11
N SER A 7 3.40 -5.56 -13.30
CA SER A 7 2.85 -5.72 -14.63
C SER A 7 2.57 -4.37 -15.30
N ALA A 8 2.61 -4.30 -16.62
CA ALA A 8 2.27 -3.07 -17.35
C ALA A 8 0.84 -2.56 -17.04
N ARG A 9 -0.09 -3.50 -16.78
CA ARG A 9 -1.45 -3.18 -16.34
C ARG A 9 -1.46 -2.49 -14.98
N ASP A 10 -0.63 -2.99 -14.05
CA ASP A 10 -0.55 -2.43 -12.71
C ASP A 10 0.19 -1.09 -12.73
N ALA A 11 1.21 -0.93 -13.58
CA ALA A 11 1.91 0.34 -13.79
C ALA A 11 0.96 1.48 -14.18
N GLN A 12 0.00 1.21 -15.08
CA GLN A 12 -1.00 2.21 -15.48
C GLN A 12 -1.89 2.61 -14.30
N LYS A 13 -2.36 1.64 -13.50
CA LYS A 13 -3.17 1.91 -12.30
C LYS A 13 -2.39 2.70 -11.25
N ILE A 14 -1.13 2.33 -11.04
CA ILE A 14 -0.23 3.00 -10.09
C ILE A 14 -0.03 4.46 -10.52
N SER A 15 0.18 4.73 -11.81
CA SER A 15 0.29 6.08 -12.35
C SER A 15 -0.98 6.91 -12.10
N GLN A 16 -2.17 6.34 -12.29
CA GLN A 16 -3.43 6.99 -12.01
C GLN A 16 -3.59 7.30 -10.51
N ILE A 17 -3.26 6.34 -9.65
CA ILE A 17 -3.29 6.52 -8.19
C ILE A 17 -2.31 7.61 -7.76
N SER A 18 -1.10 7.65 -8.34
CA SER A 18 -0.10 8.68 -8.03
C SER A 18 -0.58 10.09 -8.38
N SER A 19 -1.34 10.24 -9.46
CA SER A 19 -1.89 11.55 -9.88
C SER A 19 -3.04 12.02 -9.00
N GLN A 20 -3.85 11.10 -8.48
CA GLN A 20 -4.98 11.38 -7.59
C GLN A 20 -4.97 10.41 -6.43
N PHE A 21 -4.11 10.67 -5.46
CA PHE A 21 -3.87 9.75 -4.36
C PHE A 21 -5.06 9.70 -3.40
N PRO A 22 -5.64 8.51 -3.13
CA PRO A 22 -6.76 8.38 -2.21
C PRO A 22 -6.30 8.58 -0.76
N HIS A 23 -7.23 8.90 0.14
CA HIS A 23 -6.93 8.99 1.56
C HIS A 23 -6.49 7.65 2.15
N ALA A 24 -7.03 6.53 1.64
CA ALA A 24 -6.64 5.18 2.00
C ALA A 24 -6.58 4.27 0.76
N LEU A 25 -5.47 3.55 0.63
CA LEU A 25 -5.20 2.58 -0.43
C LEU A 25 -4.96 1.21 0.19
N LEU A 26 -5.64 0.18 -0.32
CA LEU A 26 -5.37 -1.21 -0.01
C LEU A 26 -4.63 -1.85 -1.19
N VAL A 27 -3.37 -2.17 -1.01
CA VAL A 27 -2.54 -2.90 -1.98
C VAL A 27 -2.65 -4.39 -1.66
N ILE A 28 -3.23 -5.14 -2.58
CA ILE A 28 -3.32 -6.60 -2.48
C ILE A 28 -2.20 -7.19 -3.32
N ALA A 29 -1.27 -7.86 -2.67
CA ALA A 29 -0.11 -8.48 -3.28
C ALA A 29 0.03 -9.93 -2.80
N ASP A 30 -0.29 -10.88 -3.68
CA ASP A 30 -0.13 -12.31 -3.43
C ASP A 30 1.36 -12.69 -3.32
N TYR A 31 1.64 -13.91 -2.88
CA TYR A 31 3.00 -14.42 -2.72
C TYR A 31 3.86 -14.21 -3.97
N GLY A 32 5.05 -13.66 -3.76
CA GLY A 32 6.01 -13.35 -4.82
C GLY A 32 5.80 -12.02 -5.53
N LEU A 33 4.86 -11.20 -5.06
CA LEU A 33 4.68 -9.81 -5.49
C LEU A 33 5.16 -8.85 -4.40
N ASP A 34 5.83 -7.78 -4.78
CA ASP A 34 6.36 -6.78 -3.85
C ASP A 34 5.36 -5.64 -3.59
N GLY A 35 4.33 -5.95 -2.78
CA GLY A 35 3.33 -4.96 -2.38
C GLY A 35 3.92 -3.84 -1.54
N LEU A 36 4.91 -4.13 -0.70
CA LEU A 36 5.59 -3.13 0.12
C LEU A 36 6.42 -2.18 -0.76
N GLY A 37 7.15 -2.70 -1.74
CA GLY A 37 7.90 -1.87 -2.68
C GLY A 37 6.99 -0.93 -3.47
N VAL A 38 5.82 -1.39 -3.91
CA VAL A 38 4.81 -0.52 -4.54
C VAL A 38 4.31 0.55 -3.57
N ALA A 39 4.04 0.19 -2.31
CA ALA A 39 3.62 1.17 -1.29
C ALA A 39 4.69 2.23 -1.04
N GLN A 40 5.96 1.83 -0.92
CA GLN A 40 7.09 2.74 -0.74
C GLN A 40 7.31 3.67 -1.95
N MET A 41 7.16 3.14 -3.15
CA MET A 41 7.22 3.91 -4.38
C MET A 41 6.12 4.99 -4.42
N LEU A 42 4.89 4.64 -4.06
CA LEU A 42 3.76 5.57 -3.98
C LEU A 42 3.92 6.62 -2.87
N ALA A 43 4.64 6.28 -1.80
CA ALA A 43 4.94 7.19 -0.68
C ALA A 43 6.15 8.09 -0.92
N LYS A 44 6.82 7.99 -2.07
CA LYS A 44 8.00 8.80 -2.40
C LYS A 44 7.69 10.29 -2.26
N ASN A 45 8.64 11.03 -1.72
CA ASN A 45 8.53 12.47 -1.42
C ASN A 45 7.49 12.84 -0.34
N SER A 46 7.21 11.90 0.57
CA SER A 46 6.33 12.12 1.73
C SER A 46 7.06 11.77 3.02
N ASP A 47 6.57 12.31 4.14
CA ASP A 47 6.97 11.83 5.47
C ASP A 47 6.33 10.44 5.67
N THR A 48 7.14 9.40 5.65
CA THR A 48 6.64 8.01 5.67
C THR A 48 6.83 7.38 7.04
N PHE A 49 5.75 6.83 7.58
CA PHE A 49 5.75 5.97 8.77
C PHE A 49 5.40 4.55 8.34
N HIS A 50 6.17 3.59 8.87
CA HIS A 50 6.01 2.19 8.52
C HIS A 50 5.66 1.38 9.76
N LEU A 51 4.51 0.73 9.75
CA LEU A 51 4.05 -0.19 10.76
C LEU A 51 4.02 -1.61 10.20
N LYS A 52 4.56 -2.56 10.97
CA LYS A 52 4.54 -4.00 10.66
C LYS A 52 4.47 -4.78 11.97
N PRO A 53 4.19 -6.10 11.93
CA PRO A 53 4.30 -6.94 13.11
C PRO A 53 5.68 -6.82 13.76
N LEU A 54 5.73 -6.87 15.09
CA LEU A 54 7.00 -6.91 15.81
C LEU A 54 7.75 -8.21 15.49
N PRO A 55 9.10 -8.22 15.53
CA PRO A 55 9.91 -9.37 15.11
C PRO A 55 9.52 -10.72 15.74
N GLU A 56 9.04 -10.69 16.97
CA GLU A 56 8.61 -11.90 17.70
C GLU A 56 7.10 -12.15 17.65
N LYS A 57 6.36 -11.33 16.92
CA LYS A 57 4.89 -11.42 16.80
C LYS A 57 4.48 -11.55 15.36
N GLN A 58 3.52 -12.42 15.09
CA GLN A 58 2.96 -12.61 13.76
C GLN A 58 1.77 -11.68 13.48
N THR A 59 1.39 -10.85 14.44
CA THR A 59 0.21 -10.00 14.36
C THR A 59 0.52 -8.56 14.77
N ILE A 60 -0.19 -7.61 14.16
CA ILE A 60 -0.21 -6.22 14.58
C ILE A 60 -1.22 -6.08 15.72
N SER A 61 -0.74 -5.69 16.90
CA SER A 61 -1.57 -5.55 18.10
C SER A 61 -2.35 -4.22 18.14
N VAL A 62 -3.39 -4.19 18.96
CA VAL A 62 -4.16 -2.95 19.18
C VAL A 62 -3.31 -1.83 19.78
N ASP A 63 -2.29 -2.15 20.58
CA ASP A 63 -1.42 -1.15 21.20
C ASP A 63 -0.51 -0.49 20.14
N GLN A 64 -0.01 -1.25 19.16
CA GLN A 64 0.74 -0.68 18.03
C GLN A 64 -0.13 0.30 17.22
N ILE A 65 -1.39 -0.03 16.99
CA ILE A 65 -2.34 0.87 16.30
C ILE A 65 -2.64 2.11 17.13
N ARG A 66 -2.83 1.97 18.44
CA ARG A 66 -3.07 3.12 19.34
C ARG A 66 -1.85 4.06 19.39
N GLU A 67 -0.66 3.50 19.44
CA GLU A 67 0.59 4.27 19.40
C GLU A 67 0.69 5.02 18.05
N LEU A 68 0.47 4.35 16.94
CA LEU A 68 0.41 4.99 15.63
C LEU A 68 -0.59 6.15 15.62
N ILE A 69 -1.84 5.93 16.04
CA ILE A 69 -2.87 6.98 16.07
C ILE A 69 -2.45 8.14 16.96
N SER A 70 -1.76 7.90 18.08
CA SER A 70 -1.27 8.96 18.97
C SER A 70 -0.25 9.86 18.26
N THR A 71 0.62 9.29 17.42
CA THR A 71 1.60 10.06 16.64
C THR A 71 0.96 10.90 15.54
N LEU A 72 -0.22 10.49 15.06
CA LEU A 72 -0.96 11.22 14.03
C LEU A 72 -1.69 12.46 14.53
N ARG A 73 -1.77 12.67 15.83
CA ARG A 73 -2.41 13.87 16.43
C ARG A 73 -1.67 15.17 16.11
N THR A 74 -0.39 15.09 15.75
CA THR A 74 0.38 16.25 15.30
C THR A 74 0.05 16.60 13.86
N TYR A 75 -0.13 17.88 13.57
CA TYR A 75 -0.33 18.36 12.21
C TYR A 75 0.86 18.01 11.32
N ALA A 76 0.59 17.40 10.17
CA ALA A 76 1.58 17.22 9.12
C ALA A 76 1.62 18.49 8.26
N ILE A 77 2.77 19.16 8.21
CA ILE A 77 3.00 20.31 7.31
C ILE A 77 3.09 19.79 5.87
N ASN A 78 3.85 18.72 5.67
CA ASN A 78 4.00 18.03 4.40
C ASN A 78 3.04 16.84 4.30
N ARG A 79 2.94 16.25 3.10
CA ARG A 79 2.22 15.01 2.92
C ARG A 79 2.86 13.91 3.79
N ARG A 80 2.03 13.26 4.59
CA ARG A 80 2.40 12.12 5.42
C ARG A 80 1.75 10.86 4.87
N VAL A 81 2.52 9.80 4.73
CA VAL A 81 2.01 8.49 4.30
C VAL A 81 2.30 7.45 5.38
N ILE A 82 1.26 6.77 5.81
CA ILE A 82 1.35 5.67 6.77
C ILE A 82 1.23 4.37 5.99
N ILE A 83 2.30 3.57 5.99
CA ILE A 83 2.30 2.24 5.39
C ILE A 83 2.10 1.21 6.51
N ILE A 84 1.04 0.43 6.40
CA ILE A 84 0.79 -0.73 7.27
C ILE A 84 1.07 -1.97 6.44
N ASP A 85 2.24 -2.56 6.67
CA ASP A 85 2.65 -3.80 6.01
C ASP A 85 2.06 -5.00 6.75
N GLU A 86 1.71 -6.05 6.00
CA GLU A 86 0.98 -7.20 6.52
C GLU A 86 -0.32 -6.78 7.26
N ALA A 87 -1.09 -5.86 6.66
CA ALA A 87 -2.30 -5.32 7.27
C ALA A 87 -3.35 -6.38 7.60
N ASP A 88 -3.34 -7.50 6.87
CA ASP A 88 -4.16 -8.68 7.14
C ASP A 88 -3.71 -9.48 8.38
N SER A 89 -2.56 -9.12 8.98
CA SER A 89 -2.11 -9.64 10.28
C SER A 89 -2.67 -8.85 11.48
N MET A 90 -3.38 -7.74 11.25
CA MET A 90 -4.04 -6.99 12.33
C MET A 90 -5.07 -7.86 13.03
N THR A 91 -5.01 -7.90 14.37
CA THR A 91 -6.08 -8.51 15.18
C THR A 91 -7.40 -7.75 14.98
N GLU A 92 -8.54 -8.39 15.20
CA GLU A 92 -9.85 -7.72 15.09
C GLU A 92 -9.95 -6.45 15.97
N PRO A 93 -9.48 -6.45 17.25
CA PRO A 93 -9.41 -5.22 18.03
C PRO A 93 -8.53 -4.13 17.42
N SER A 94 -7.41 -4.51 16.75
CA SER A 94 -6.53 -3.56 16.05
C SER A 94 -7.25 -2.93 14.88
N GLN A 95 -7.94 -3.73 14.08
CA GLN A 95 -8.70 -3.27 12.93
C GLN A 95 -9.81 -2.31 13.36
N ASN A 96 -10.56 -2.63 14.41
CA ASN A 96 -11.59 -1.76 14.97
C ASN A 96 -11.03 -0.44 15.50
N ALA A 97 -9.88 -0.47 16.18
CA ALA A 97 -9.21 0.74 16.65
C ALA A 97 -8.74 1.65 15.48
N PHE A 98 -8.39 1.06 14.34
CA PHE A 98 -7.93 1.78 13.16
C PHE A 98 -9.06 2.45 12.37
N LEU A 99 -10.30 1.96 12.46
CA LEU A 99 -11.46 2.47 11.72
C LEU A 99 -11.64 3.99 11.89
N LYS A 100 -11.48 4.50 13.11
CA LYS A 100 -11.64 5.94 13.36
C LYS A 100 -10.62 6.78 12.57
N ALA A 101 -9.38 6.31 12.44
CA ALA A 101 -8.36 7.01 11.66
C ALA A 101 -8.65 6.98 10.15
N LEU A 102 -9.33 5.93 9.67
CA LEU A 102 -9.79 5.84 8.27
C LEU A 102 -11.00 6.72 7.99
N GLU A 103 -11.90 6.88 8.96
CA GLU A 103 -13.11 7.69 8.80
C GLU A 103 -12.82 9.18 8.85
N GLU A 104 -11.93 9.59 9.74
CA GLU A 104 -11.57 10.98 9.97
C GLU A 104 -10.04 11.17 9.83
N PRO A 105 -9.48 11.04 8.61
CA PRO A 105 -8.05 11.19 8.42
C PRO A 105 -7.63 12.64 8.68
N ASN A 106 -6.50 12.82 9.35
CA ASN A 106 -5.89 14.13 9.50
C ASN A 106 -5.52 14.71 8.14
N LYS A 107 -5.58 16.04 8.03
CA LYS A 107 -5.13 16.75 6.82
C LYS A 107 -3.71 16.32 6.45
N ASN A 108 -3.46 16.16 5.16
CA ASN A 108 -2.20 15.71 4.58
C ASN A 108 -1.74 14.30 4.99
N THR A 109 -2.62 13.48 5.57
CA THR A 109 -2.31 12.09 5.93
C THR A 109 -3.03 11.11 5.01
N ASN A 110 -2.26 10.19 4.42
CA ASN A 110 -2.78 9.11 3.60
C ASN A 110 -2.35 7.76 4.21
N PHE A 111 -3.15 6.74 4.00
CA PHE A 111 -2.86 5.38 4.46
C PHE A 111 -2.63 4.46 3.26
N ILE A 112 -1.62 3.58 3.35
CA ILE A 112 -1.42 2.46 2.44
C ILE A 112 -1.37 1.20 3.28
N LEU A 113 -2.35 0.33 3.08
CA LEU A 113 -2.41 -0.99 3.69
C LEU A 113 -1.92 -2.01 2.68
N VAL A 114 -0.94 -2.83 3.05
CA VAL A 114 -0.44 -3.92 2.21
C VAL A 114 -0.93 -5.24 2.80
N ALA A 115 -1.62 -6.05 2.01
CA ALA A 115 -2.18 -7.31 2.45
C ALA A 115 -1.99 -8.41 1.41
N LYS A 116 -1.78 -9.64 1.87
CA LYS A 116 -1.75 -10.84 1.02
C LYS A 116 -3.14 -11.46 0.92
N ASN A 117 -3.85 -11.52 2.04
CA ASN A 117 -5.18 -12.09 2.14
C ASN A 117 -6.20 -11.07 2.66
N PRO A 118 -6.85 -10.31 1.78
CA PRO A 118 -7.79 -9.27 2.20
C PRO A 118 -9.04 -9.83 2.90
N LYS A 119 -9.30 -11.14 2.82
CA LYS A 119 -10.43 -11.77 3.52
C LYS A 119 -10.26 -11.79 5.05
N LEU A 120 -9.03 -11.63 5.54
CA LEU A 120 -8.74 -11.50 6.98
C LEU A 120 -8.99 -10.10 7.50
N MET A 121 -9.27 -9.14 6.61
CA MET A 121 -9.57 -7.76 6.96
C MET A 121 -11.09 -7.54 7.03
N LEU A 122 -11.51 -6.73 8.00
CA LEU A 122 -12.92 -6.35 8.16
C LEU A 122 -13.44 -5.66 6.90
N ASP A 123 -14.68 -5.96 6.53
CA ASP A 123 -15.36 -5.31 5.41
C ASP A 123 -15.45 -3.80 5.58
N THR A 124 -15.58 -3.34 6.82
CA THR A 124 -15.60 -1.92 7.19
C THR A 124 -14.29 -1.20 6.86
N ILE A 125 -13.13 -1.87 6.94
CA ILE A 125 -11.84 -1.32 6.48
C ILE A 125 -11.78 -1.36 4.96
N ARG A 126 -12.07 -2.52 4.35
CA ARG A 126 -11.97 -2.71 2.91
C ARG A 126 -12.83 -1.73 2.12
N SER A 127 -14.05 -1.46 2.61
CA SER A 127 -14.99 -0.54 1.96
C SER A 127 -14.54 0.93 1.99
N ARG A 128 -13.61 1.29 2.89
CA ARG A 128 -13.07 2.65 3.01
C ARG A 128 -11.76 2.86 2.26
N CYS A 129 -11.22 1.80 1.68
CA CYS A 129 -9.98 1.84 0.92
C CYS A 129 -10.25 1.73 -0.58
N GLN A 130 -9.55 2.52 -1.38
CA GLN A 130 -9.41 2.20 -2.80
C GLN A 130 -8.52 0.96 -2.93
N THR A 131 -8.90 0.00 -3.75
CA THR A 131 -8.14 -1.25 -3.88
C THR A 131 -7.26 -1.27 -5.12
N LEU A 132 -5.99 -1.61 -4.94
CA LEU A 132 -5.03 -1.92 -5.98
C LEU A 132 -4.62 -3.39 -5.84
N THR A 133 -5.06 -4.26 -6.74
CA THR A 133 -4.61 -5.64 -6.77
C THR A 133 -3.45 -5.76 -7.75
N LEU A 134 -2.31 -6.26 -7.29
CA LEU A 134 -1.15 -6.56 -8.12
C LEU A 134 -1.31 -7.94 -8.76
N HIS A 135 -0.81 -8.07 -9.98
CA HIS A 135 -0.90 -9.30 -10.76
C HIS A 135 0.49 -9.80 -11.15
N LYS A 136 0.65 -11.12 -11.10
CA LYS A 136 1.86 -11.75 -11.62
C LYS A 136 2.00 -11.46 -13.11
N THR A 137 3.20 -11.10 -13.51
CA THR A 137 3.55 -10.82 -14.90
C THR A 137 3.48 -12.12 -15.70
N THR A 138 2.68 -12.17 -16.74
CA THR A 138 2.74 -13.24 -17.75
C THR A 138 3.42 -12.69 -19.00
N SER A 139 4.60 -13.18 -19.30
CA SER A 139 5.55 -12.64 -20.29
C SER A 139 4.99 -12.32 -21.69
N ALA A 140 3.90 -12.96 -22.10
CA ALA A 140 3.29 -12.74 -23.43
C ALA A 140 2.31 -11.55 -23.48
N GLN A 141 1.61 -11.28 -22.38
CA GLN A 141 0.64 -10.16 -22.32
C GLN A 141 1.33 -8.83 -22.03
N ASP A 142 2.42 -8.87 -21.26
CA ASP A 142 3.18 -7.66 -20.91
C ASP A 142 3.94 -7.10 -22.11
N LYS A 143 4.51 -7.94 -22.99
CA LYS A 143 5.14 -7.46 -24.23
C LYS A 143 4.20 -6.62 -25.10
N LYS A 144 2.95 -7.07 -25.30
CA LYS A 144 1.95 -6.31 -26.08
C LYS A 144 1.55 -4.99 -25.44
N LEU A 145 1.49 -4.94 -24.08
CA LEU A 145 1.15 -3.71 -23.37
C LEU A 145 2.32 -2.74 -23.35
N LEU A 146 3.54 -3.23 -23.20
CA LEU A 146 4.76 -2.43 -23.26
C LEU A 146 4.94 -1.78 -24.64
N GLU A 147 4.73 -2.53 -25.71
CA GLU A 147 4.75 -2.02 -27.11
C GLU A 147 3.69 -0.94 -27.30
N LYS A 148 2.47 -1.14 -26.78
CA LYS A 148 1.37 -0.18 -26.91
C LYS A 148 1.64 1.16 -26.21
N TYR A 149 2.42 1.17 -25.14
CA TYR A 149 2.73 2.38 -24.35
C TYR A 149 4.15 2.90 -24.61
N ASN A 150 4.87 2.40 -25.64
CA ASN A 150 6.27 2.74 -25.93
C ASN A 150 7.22 2.59 -24.71
N LEU A 151 6.94 1.62 -23.85
CA LEU A 151 7.79 1.30 -22.69
C LEU A 151 8.78 0.22 -23.14
N ASP A 152 10.08 0.50 -23.00
CA ASP A 152 11.14 -0.46 -23.32
C ASP A 152 10.97 -1.74 -22.46
N PRO A 153 11.02 -2.96 -23.03
CA PRO A 153 11.00 -4.22 -22.28
C PRO A 153 12.10 -4.33 -21.21
N ALA A 154 13.24 -3.67 -21.40
CA ALA A 154 14.30 -3.55 -20.41
C ALA A 154 13.91 -2.60 -19.25
N SER A 155 13.06 -1.61 -19.51
CA SER A 155 12.54 -0.67 -18.49
C SER A 155 11.39 -1.26 -17.69
N SER A 156 10.70 -2.29 -18.19
CA SER A 156 9.63 -2.98 -17.43
C SER A 156 10.15 -3.92 -16.35
N GLN A 157 11.43 -4.30 -16.43
CA GLN A 157 12.15 -4.93 -15.33
C GLN A 157 12.80 -3.91 -14.40
N GLN A 158 12.85 -2.64 -14.79
CA GLN A 158 13.51 -1.55 -14.07
C GLN A 158 12.65 -0.29 -14.13
N ILE A 159 11.48 -0.28 -13.50
CA ILE A 159 10.94 1.01 -13.11
C ILE A 159 11.67 1.41 -11.83
N LEU A 160 12.88 1.91 -12.02
CA LEU A 160 13.61 2.67 -11.03
C LEU A 160 12.93 4.04 -10.90
N PHE A 161 12.24 4.24 -9.81
CA PHE A 161 11.81 5.55 -9.36
C PHE A 161 12.64 5.99 -8.17
#